data_752cbd0a1fc1706b5e78947cece16c07
#
_entry.id   752cbd0a1fc1706b5e78947cece16c07
#
_cell.length_a   1.000
_cell.length_b   1.000
_cell.length_c   1.000
_cell.angle_alpha   90.00
_cell.angle_beta   90.00
_cell.angle_gamma   90.00
#
_symmetry.space_group_name_H-M   'P 1'
#
loop_
_entity.id
_entity.type
_entity.pdbx_description
1 polymer ?
#
loop_
_entity_poly.entity_id
_entity_poly.type
_entity_poly.pdbx_seq_one_letter_code
_entity_poly.pdbx_strand_id
1 'polypeptide(L)'
;RETILRKALEPVREQYDFVLVDCPPSLGLLTVNTLTAADSVLIPIQCEFYALEGLSQLLNTVRLVQRGLNPDLDVEGVLLTMYDKRLNLSKQVGDEAREYFGPKVYRSAIPRNVRLAEAPSFGQPIVLYDVLSSGAQAYLSLAHEVIDRRARAGSAMSAGAAR
;
A
#
# COMPACT_ATOMS: atom_id res chain seq x y z
N ARG A 1 5.59 7.38 23.18
CA ARG A 1 4.41 6.53 22.81
C ARG A 1 4.42 6.14 21.34
N GLU A 2 4.93 6.97 20.47
CA GLU A 2 4.90 6.84 19.00
C GLU A 2 5.88 5.80 18.44
N THR A 3 6.82 5.31 19.26
CA THR A 3 7.88 4.37 18.86
C THR A 3 7.71 2.96 19.42
N ILE A 4 6.57 2.64 20.03
CA ILE A 4 6.35 1.36 20.72
C ILE A 4 6.37 0.21 19.70
N LEU A 5 5.68 0.37 18.58
CA LEU A 5 5.63 -0.66 17.52
C LEU A 5 7.01 -0.90 16.90
N ARG A 6 7.77 0.16 16.63
CA ARG A 6 9.15 0.04 16.11
C ARG A 6 10.01 -0.86 17.01
N LYS A 7 9.99 -0.60 18.33
CA LYS A 7 10.74 -1.41 19.30
C LYS A 7 10.24 -2.85 19.38
N ALA A 8 8.94 -3.07 19.27
CA ALA A 8 8.35 -4.40 19.31
C ALA A 8 8.69 -5.24 18.05
N LEU A 9 8.85 -4.59 16.90
CA LEU A 9 9.21 -5.25 15.64
C LEU A 9 10.70 -5.52 15.48
N GLU A 10 11.57 -4.77 16.17
CA GLU A 10 13.02 -4.86 16.05
C GLU A 10 13.58 -6.30 16.20
N PRO A 11 13.14 -7.14 17.17
CA PRO A 11 13.68 -8.49 17.34
C PRO A 11 13.30 -9.48 16.23
N VAL A 12 12.22 -9.19 15.48
CA VAL A 12 11.68 -10.09 14.46
C VAL A 12 11.95 -9.61 13.03
N ARG A 13 12.41 -8.38 12.85
CA ARG A 13 12.56 -7.72 11.56
C ARG A 13 13.46 -8.50 10.59
N GLU A 14 14.56 -9.09 11.09
CA GLU A 14 15.49 -9.86 10.27
C GLU A 14 15.02 -11.29 9.96
N GLN A 15 13.91 -11.72 10.58
CA GLN A 15 13.35 -13.07 10.37
C GLN A 15 12.39 -13.14 9.18
N TYR A 16 12.00 -11.98 8.60
CA TYR A 16 11.01 -11.90 7.53
C TYR A 16 11.48 -10.97 6.41
N ASP A 17 11.19 -11.36 5.17
CA ASP A 17 11.42 -10.51 3.99
C ASP A 17 10.47 -9.32 3.95
N PHE A 18 9.25 -9.49 4.45
CA PHE A 18 8.20 -8.47 4.52
C PHE A 18 7.47 -8.54 5.86
N VAL A 19 7.21 -7.37 6.44
CA VAL A 19 6.30 -7.19 7.56
C VAL A 19 5.18 -6.24 7.12
N LEU A 20 3.96 -6.74 7.01
CA LEU A 20 2.80 -5.96 6.62
C LEU A 20 2.00 -5.57 7.86
N VAL A 21 1.77 -4.26 8.04
CA VAL A 21 0.98 -3.74 9.15
C VAL A 21 -0.30 -3.15 8.59
N ASP A 22 -1.43 -3.79 8.85
CA ASP A 22 -2.76 -3.27 8.53
C ASP A 22 -3.15 -2.19 9.54
N CYS A 23 -3.56 -1.04 9.04
CA CYS A 23 -3.90 0.13 9.85
C CYS A 23 -5.34 0.55 9.64
N PRO A 24 -6.04 0.98 10.71
CA PRO A 24 -7.34 1.61 10.56
C PRO A 24 -7.19 2.95 9.81
N PRO A 25 -8.25 3.41 9.11
CA PRO A 25 -8.22 4.65 8.33
C PRO A 25 -8.16 5.92 9.20
N SER A 26 -8.10 5.80 10.51
CA SER A 26 -8.02 6.93 11.44
C SER A 26 -6.58 7.45 11.57
N LEU A 27 -6.40 8.76 11.58
CA LEU A 27 -5.10 9.41 11.78
C LEU A 27 -4.73 9.52 13.29
N GLY A 28 -4.98 8.45 14.03
CA GLY A 28 -4.73 8.38 15.47
C GLY A 28 -3.33 7.87 15.83
N LEU A 29 -3.12 7.66 17.13
CA LEU A 29 -1.83 7.23 17.69
C LEU A 29 -1.35 5.88 17.10
N LEU A 30 -2.25 4.95 16.77
CA LEU A 30 -1.90 3.67 16.15
C LEU A 30 -1.30 3.86 14.75
N THR A 31 -1.91 4.70 13.94
CA THR A 31 -1.41 5.03 12.61
C THR A 31 -0.05 5.72 12.68
N VAL A 32 0.13 6.67 13.61
CA VAL A 32 1.43 7.32 13.82
C VAL A 32 2.49 6.31 14.26
N ASN A 33 2.18 5.37 15.18
CA ASN A 33 3.09 4.29 15.56
C ASN A 33 3.49 3.43 14.36
N THR A 34 2.54 3.07 13.52
CA THR A 34 2.81 2.27 12.31
C THR A 34 3.70 3.00 11.33
N LEU A 35 3.37 4.25 10.98
CA LEU A 35 4.18 5.08 10.08
C LEU A 35 5.58 5.33 10.66
N THR A 36 5.70 5.44 11.98
CA THR A 36 7.00 5.59 12.66
C THR A 36 7.84 4.30 12.56
N ALA A 37 7.22 3.13 12.56
CA ALA A 37 7.90 1.84 12.51
C ALA A 37 8.18 1.34 11.09
N ALA A 38 7.41 1.79 10.11
CA ALA A 38 7.47 1.32 8.73
C ALA A 38 8.64 1.92 7.95
N ASP A 39 9.13 1.19 6.96
CA ASP A 39 10.07 1.69 5.95
C ASP A 39 9.33 2.45 4.84
N SER A 40 8.14 1.97 4.50
CA SER A 40 7.31 2.56 3.45
C SER A 40 5.82 2.35 3.73
N VAL A 41 4.99 3.15 3.06
CA VAL A 41 3.54 3.06 3.13
C VAL A 41 2.93 2.79 1.75
N LEU A 42 2.16 1.71 1.63
CA LEU A 42 1.31 1.45 0.48
C LEU A 42 -0.08 2.02 0.75
N ILE A 43 -0.57 2.85 -0.16
CA ILE A 43 -1.81 3.60 0.00
C ILE A 43 -2.88 3.05 -0.94
N PRO A 44 -3.87 2.28 -0.44
CA PRO A 44 -5.02 1.89 -1.23
C PRO A 44 -5.99 3.07 -1.40
N ILE A 45 -6.44 3.29 -2.63
CA ILE A 45 -7.44 4.31 -2.99
C ILE A 45 -8.63 3.62 -3.63
N GLN A 46 -9.81 3.78 -3.07
CA GLN A 46 -11.04 3.36 -3.73
C GLN A 46 -11.34 4.31 -4.89
N CYS A 47 -11.69 3.77 -6.07
CA CYS A 47 -12.00 4.58 -7.25
C CYS A 47 -13.43 5.15 -7.18
N GLU A 48 -13.68 5.98 -6.16
CA GLU A 48 -14.95 6.65 -5.86
C GLU A 48 -14.74 8.17 -5.68
N PHE A 49 -15.83 8.95 -5.65
CA PHE A 49 -15.80 10.42 -5.76
C PHE A 49 -14.93 11.13 -4.71
N TYR A 50 -14.88 10.65 -3.46
CA TYR A 50 -14.10 11.28 -2.39
C TYR A 50 -12.68 10.72 -2.21
N ALA A 51 -12.22 9.92 -3.17
CA ALA A 51 -10.96 9.17 -3.05
C ALA A 51 -9.73 10.07 -2.80
N LEU A 52 -9.67 11.21 -3.45
CA LEU A 52 -8.49 12.10 -3.41
C LEU A 52 -8.49 13.07 -2.22
N GLU A 53 -9.64 13.34 -1.63
CA GLU A 53 -9.74 14.24 -0.47
C GLU A 53 -9.09 13.61 0.78
N GLY A 54 -9.43 12.36 1.08
CA GLY A 54 -8.82 11.59 2.18
C GLY A 54 -7.32 11.37 2.00
N LEU A 55 -6.88 11.26 0.74
CA LEU A 55 -5.47 11.09 0.39
C LEU A 55 -4.61 12.29 0.79
N SER A 56 -5.10 13.50 0.58
CA SER A 56 -4.37 14.73 0.95
C SER A 56 -4.11 14.80 2.46
N GLN A 57 -5.07 14.40 3.29
CA GLN A 57 -4.92 14.34 4.74
C GLN A 57 -3.89 13.29 5.16
N LEU A 58 -3.92 12.10 4.54
CA LEU A 58 -2.94 11.04 4.80
C LEU A 58 -1.53 11.50 4.43
N LEU A 59 -1.34 12.10 3.26
CA LEU A 59 -0.02 12.61 2.83
C LEU A 59 0.53 13.69 3.77
N ASN A 60 -0.33 14.55 4.30
CA ASN A 60 0.09 15.53 5.31
C ASN A 60 0.57 14.83 6.58
N THR A 61 -0.10 13.77 7.02
CA THR A 61 0.32 12.97 8.18
C THR A 61 1.65 12.27 7.91
N VAL A 62 1.82 11.67 6.73
CA VAL A 62 3.10 11.07 6.31
C VAL A 62 4.23 12.09 6.39
N ARG A 63 4.02 13.31 5.85
CA ARG A 63 5.02 14.38 5.90
C ARG A 63 5.36 14.83 7.34
N LEU A 64 4.37 14.87 8.24
CA LEU A 64 4.61 15.19 9.64
C LEU A 64 5.45 14.11 10.32
N VAL A 65 5.16 12.83 10.06
CA VAL A 65 5.95 11.70 10.58
C VAL A 65 7.37 11.73 10.03
N GLN A 66 7.55 11.99 8.73
CA GLN A 66 8.86 12.14 8.10
C GLN A 66 9.72 13.24 8.75
N ARG A 67 9.10 14.37 9.11
CA ARG A 67 9.82 15.52 9.71
C ARG A 67 10.24 15.28 11.16
N GLY A 68 9.47 14.50 11.92
CA GLY A 68 9.65 14.43 13.38
C GLY A 68 10.00 13.07 13.95
N LEU A 69 9.59 11.97 13.29
CA LEU A 69 9.61 10.64 13.89
C LEU A 69 10.32 9.58 13.02
N ASN A 70 10.20 9.68 11.70
CA ASN A 70 10.75 8.71 10.76
C ASN A 70 11.14 9.39 9.44
N PRO A 71 12.33 10.00 9.33
CA PRO A 71 12.78 10.68 8.14
C PRO A 71 12.91 9.79 6.90
N ASP A 72 13.13 8.48 7.11
CA ASP A 72 13.34 7.50 6.04
C ASP A 72 12.04 6.90 5.49
N LEU A 73 10.89 7.24 6.11
CA LEU A 73 9.59 6.77 5.62
C LEU A 73 9.35 7.22 4.19
N ASP A 74 9.09 6.30 3.27
CA ASP A 74 8.71 6.62 1.89
C ASP A 74 7.29 6.16 1.56
N VAL A 75 6.74 6.69 0.46
CA VAL A 75 5.52 6.16 -0.16
C VAL A 75 5.91 5.05 -1.12
N GLU A 76 5.65 3.80 -0.75
CA GLU A 76 5.91 2.61 -1.58
C GLU A 76 5.14 2.69 -2.90
N GLY A 77 3.87 3.03 -2.79
CA GLY A 77 3.02 3.21 -3.94
C GLY A 77 1.56 3.43 -3.60
N VAL A 78 0.82 3.75 -4.64
CA VAL A 78 -0.63 3.98 -4.60
C VAL A 78 -1.32 2.87 -5.38
N LEU A 79 -2.26 2.17 -4.72
CA LEU A 79 -3.01 1.07 -5.28
C LEU A 79 -4.46 1.48 -5.54
N LEU A 80 -4.89 1.40 -6.79
CA LEU A 80 -6.29 1.59 -7.14
C LEU A 80 -7.11 0.35 -6.75
N THR A 81 -8.16 0.55 -5.96
CA THR A 81 -9.06 -0.51 -5.51
C THR A 81 -10.50 -0.20 -5.91
N MET A 82 -11.36 -1.20 -5.87
CA MET A 82 -12.76 -1.11 -6.32
C MET A 82 -12.88 -0.59 -7.77
N TYR A 83 -11.85 -0.86 -8.57
CA TYR A 83 -11.72 -0.34 -9.92
C TYR A 83 -12.69 -1.03 -10.88
N ASP A 84 -13.50 -0.27 -11.59
CA ASP A 84 -14.38 -0.77 -12.66
C ASP A 84 -14.05 -0.05 -13.97
N LYS A 85 -13.50 -0.80 -14.94
CA LYS A 85 -13.12 -0.27 -16.27
C LYS A 85 -14.27 0.32 -17.07
N ARG A 86 -15.52 -0.03 -16.74
CA ARG A 86 -16.72 0.46 -17.43
C ARG A 86 -17.13 1.84 -16.93
N LEU A 87 -16.68 2.25 -15.74
CA LEU A 87 -17.06 3.52 -15.12
C LEU A 87 -16.07 4.62 -15.48
N ASN A 88 -16.57 5.72 -16.00
CA ASN A 88 -15.76 6.90 -16.30
C ASN A 88 -15.12 7.48 -15.02
N LEU A 89 -15.85 7.46 -13.91
CA LEU A 89 -15.33 7.90 -12.61
C LEU A 89 -14.08 7.11 -12.20
N SER A 90 -14.08 5.77 -12.33
CA SER A 90 -12.91 4.96 -12.00
C SER A 90 -11.70 5.30 -12.85
N LYS A 91 -11.92 5.59 -14.15
CA LYS A 91 -10.84 6.02 -15.05
C LYS A 91 -10.32 7.39 -14.64
N GLN A 92 -11.20 8.35 -14.39
CA GLN A 92 -10.83 9.71 -13.98
C GLN A 92 -9.99 9.69 -12.69
N VAL A 93 -10.44 9.00 -11.63
CA VAL A 93 -9.68 8.87 -10.38
C VAL A 93 -8.32 8.20 -10.63
N GLY A 94 -8.28 7.19 -11.50
CA GLY A 94 -7.03 6.52 -11.86
C GLY A 94 -6.07 7.44 -12.61
N ASP A 95 -6.56 8.28 -13.50
CA ASP A 95 -5.75 9.22 -14.29
C ASP A 95 -5.24 10.37 -13.41
N GLU A 96 -6.07 10.93 -12.53
CA GLU A 96 -5.67 11.94 -11.54
C GLU A 96 -4.63 11.39 -10.55
N ALA A 97 -4.79 10.14 -10.10
CA ALA A 97 -3.79 9.49 -9.25
C ALA A 97 -2.45 9.32 -10.00
N ARG A 98 -2.47 8.95 -11.28
CA ARG A 98 -1.26 8.81 -12.10
C ARG A 98 -0.60 10.15 -12.39
N GLU A 99 -1.38 11.20 -12.63
CA GLU A 99 -0.87 12.56 -12.82
C GLU A 99 -0.13 13.06 -11.56
N TYR A 100 -0.69 12.80 -10.37
CA TYR A 100 -0.11 13.27 -9.12
C TYR A 100 1.08 12.43 -8.62
N PHE A 101 0.97 11.09 -8.69
CA PHE A 101 1.97 10.16 -8.11
C PHE A 101 2.93 9.56 -9.16
N GLY A 102 2.63 9.72 -10.44
CA GLY A 102 3.45 9.21 -11.53
C GLY A 102 3.72 7.70 -11.40
N PRO A 103 5.01 7.29 -11.40
CA PRO A 103 5.41 5.89 -11.36
C PRO A 103 5.11 5.19 -10.02
N LYS A 104 4.75 5.92 -8.97
CA LYS A 104 4.36 5.34 -7.68
C LYS A 104 2.96 4.69 -7.74
N VAL A 105 2.11 5.00 -8.72
CA VAL A 105 0.86 4.25 -8.91
C VAL A 105 1.17 2.85 -9.42
N TYR A 106 0.62 1.83 -8.77
CA TYR A 106 0.75 0.45 -9.23
C TYR A 106 0.05 0.26 -10.57
N ARG A 107 0.64 -0.56 -11.44
CA ARG A 107 -0.01 -0.98 -12.70
C ARG A 107 -1.17 -1.92 -12.41
N SER A 108 -1.01 -2.75 -11.40
CA SER A 108 -2.06 -3.60 -10.84
C SER A 108 -3.15 -2.74 -10.21
N ALA A 109 -4.41 -3.08 -10.50
CA ALA A 109 -5.57 -2.47 -9.85
C ALA A 109 -6.51 -3.57 -9.36
N ILE A 110 -7.04 -3.43 -8.15
CA ILE A 110 -7.96 -4.42 -7.57
C ILE A 110 -9.38 -4.10 -8.04
N PRO A 111 -10.03 -5.01 -8.78
CA PRO A 111 -11.37 -4.77 -9.30
C PRO A 111 -12.43 -4.88 -8.19
N ARG A 112 -13.58 -4.26 -8.41
CA ARG A 112 -14.78 -4.60 -7.65
C ARG A 112 -15.15 -6.06 -7.97
N ASN A 113 -15.10 -6.94 -6.97
CA ASN A 113 -15.31 -8.38 -7.16
C ASN A 113 -16.03 -8.98 -5.95
N VAL A 114 -17.13 -9.70 -6.21
CA VAL A 114 -17.98 -10.31 -5.17
C VAL A 114 -17.19 -11.36 -4.36
N ARG A 115 -16.30 -12.13 -5.01
CA ARG A 115 -15.49 -13.15 -4.33
C ARG A 115 -14.56 -12.56 -3.27
N LEU A 116 -14.05 -11.33 -3.50
CA LEU A 116 -13.26 -10.61 -2.49
C LEU A 116 -14.09 -10.22 -1.26
N ALA A 117 -15.37 -9.96 -1.43
CA ALA A 117 -16.27 -9.66 -0.32
C ALA A 117 -16.73 -10.93 0.43
N GLU A 118 -16.83 -12.05 -0.27
CA GLU A 118 -17.25 -13.34 0.30
C GLU A 118 -16.14 -14.03 1.10
N ALA A 119 -14.92 -14.04 0.61
CA ALA A 119 -13.79 -14.78 1.18
C ALA A 119 -13.59 -14.55 2.70
N PRO A 120 -13.68 -13.31 3.24
CA PRO A 120 -13.59 -13.06 4.69
C PRO A 120 -14.68 -13.76 5.50
N SER A 121 -15.89 -13.92 4.94
CA SER A 121 -16.99 -14.63 5.63
C SER A 121 -16.69 -16.11 5.87
N PHE A 122 -15.76 -16.67 5.09
CA PHE A 122 -15.26 -18.04 5.23
C PHE A 122 -13.93 -18.12 5.98
N GLY A 123 -13.41 -16.99 6.47
CA GLY A 123 -12.11 -16.92 7.15
C GLY A 123 -10.93 -17.29 6.23
N GLN A 124 -11.08 -17.14 4.92
CA GLN A 124 -10.08 -17.55 3.93
C GLN A 124 -9.55 -16.34 3.15
N PRO A 125 -8.25 -16.28 2.84
CA PRO A 125 -7.75 -15.34 1.87
C PRO A 125 -8.25 -15.71 0.47
N ILE A 126 -8.44 -14.71 -0.39
CA ILE A 126 -9.02 -14.90 -1.73
C ILE A 126 -8.27 -15.94 -2.57
N VAL A 127 -6.97 -16.06 -2.42
CA VAL A 127 -6.13 -17.03 -3.16
C VAL A 127 -6.41 -18.50 -2.78
N LEU A 128 -6.97 -18.75 -1.59
CA LEU A 128 -7.42 -20.07 -1.15
C LEU A 128 -8.92 -20.25 -1.39
N TYR A 129 -9.70 -19.16 -1.37
CA TYR A 129 -11.13 -19.21 -1.58
C TYR A 129 -11.51 -19.42 -3.06
N ASP A 130 -10.95 -18.59 -3.94
CA ASP A 130 -11.18 -18.67 -5.40
C ASP A 130 -9.99 -18.07 -6.16
N VAL A 131 -8.96 -18.90 -6.40
CA VAL A 131 -7.73 -18.48 -7.08
C VAL A 131 -7.96 -18.01 -8.52
N LEU A 132 -9.03 -18.47 -9.18
CA LEU A 132 -9.35 -18.11 -10.57
C LEU A 132 -10.15 -16.82 -10.66
N SER A 133 -10.64 -16.29 -9.56
CA SER A 133 -11.37 -15.01 -9.56
C SER A 133 -10.50 -13.86 -10.03
N SER A 134 -11.10 -12.88 -10.69
CA SER A 134 -10.39 -11.66 -11.11
C SER A 134 -9.77 -10.91 -9.92
N GLY A 135 -10.38 -11.01 -8.73
CA GLY A 135 -9.83 -10.47 -7.51
C GLY A 135 -8.54 -11.15 -7.07
N ALA A 136 -8.51 -12.49 -7.05
CA ALA A 136 -7.31 -13.26 -6.71
C ALA A 136 -6.16 -12.97 -7.69
N GLN A 137 -6.45 -12.98 -8.98
CA GLN A 137 -5.45 -12.71 -10.03
C GLN A 137 -4.88 -11.29 -9.93
N ALA A 138 -5.72 -10.31 -9.57
CA ALA A 138 -5.26 -8.93 -9.35
C ALA A 138 -4.32 -8.83 -8.13
N TYR A 139 -4.62 -9.50 -7.02
CA TYR A 139 -3.75 -9.54 -5.84
C TYR A 139 -2.43 -10.28 -6.10
N LEU A 140 -2.45 -11.38 -6.86
CA LEU A 140 -1.23 -12.07 -7.28
C LEU A 140 -0.35 -11.16 -8.16
N SER A 141 -0.96 -10.44 -9.11
CA SER A 141 -0.26 -9.47 -9.94
C SER A 141 0.35 -8.33 -9.12
N LEU A 142 -0.38 -7.84 -8.12
CA LEU A 142 0.13 -6.84 -7.18
C LEU A 142 1.31 -7.37 -6.39
N ALA A 143 1.23 -8.59 -5.85
CA ALA A 143 2.31 -9.19 -5.08
C ALA A 143 3.61 -9.28 -5.90
N HIS A 144 3.53 -9.75 -7.14
CA HIS A 144 4.68 -9.75 -8.06
C HIS A 144 5.22 -8.33 -8.30
N GLU A 145 4.34 -7.34 -8.53
CA GLU A 145 4.76 -5.96 -8.76
C GLU A 145 5.47 -5.35 -7.54
N VAL A 146 5.02 -5.64 -6.33
CA VAL A 146 5.66 -5.20 -5.07
C VAL A 146 7.06 -5.82 -4.93
N ILE A 147 7.18 -7.13 -5.15
CA ILE A 147 8.45 -7.85 -5.06
C ILE A 147 9.45 -7.31 -6.10
N ASP A 148 9.01 -7.13 -7.34
CA ASP A 148 9.85 -6.60 -8.42
C ASP A 148 10.33 -5.17 -8.15
N ARG A 149 9.48 -4.30 -7.61
CA ARG A 149 9.86 -2.93 -7.25
C ARG A 149 10.95 -2.92 -6.18
N ARG A 150 10.81 -3.75 -5.14
CA ARG A 150 11.82 -3.87 -4.09
C ARG A 150 13.15 -4.43 -4.59
N ALA A 151 13.13 -5.44 -5.44
CA ALA A 151 14.35 -5.98 -6.04
C ALA A 151 15.12 -4.92 -6.84
N ARG A 152 14.42 -4.09 -7.60
CA ARG A 152 15.03 -2.97 -8.36
C ARG A 152 15.59 -1.88 -7.46
N ALA A 153 14.87 -1.51 -6.39
CA ALA A 153 15.35 -0.53 -5.43
C ALA A 153 16.62 -0.99 -4.72
N GLY A 154 16.69 -2.25 -4.29
CA GLY A 154 17.88 -2.85 -3.67
C GLY A 154 19.09 -2.87 -4.62
N SER A 155 18.86 -3.20 -5.90
CA SER A 155 19.92 -3.20 -6.92
C SER A 155 20.46 -1.79 -7.23
N ALA A 156 19.60 -0.78 -7.20
CA ALA A 156 20.01 0.61 -7.42
C ALA A 156 20.84 1.16 -6.25
N MET A 157 20.53 0.80 -5.01
CA MET A 157 21.29 1.19 -3.83
C MET A 157 22.69 0.54 -3.81
N SER A 158 22.81 -0.74 -4.15
CA SER A 158 24.10 -1.43 -4.22
C SER A 158 25.00 -0.89 -5.33
N ALA A 159 24.44 -0.50 -6.47
CA ALA A 159 25.19 0.11 -7.57
C ALA A 159 25.66 1.55 -7.26
N GLY A 160 24.92 2.29 -6.41
CA GLY A 160 25.29 3.64 -5.96
C GLY A 160 26.39 3.65 -4.87
N ALA A 161 26.45 2.60 -4.04
CA ALA A 161 27.45 2.47 -2.99
C ALA A 161 28.85 2.00 -3.49
N ALA A 162 28.93 1.54 -4.75
CA ALA A 162 30.17 1.08 -5.40
C ALA A 162 30.89 2.16 -6.23
N ARG A 163 30.44 3.42 -6.15
CA ARG A 163 31.09 4.59 -6.79
C ARG A 163 31.58 5.54 -5.73
#